data_88dc131997fef00be7ad242570f0acff
#
_entry.id   88dc131997fef00be7ad242570f0acff
#
_cell.length_a   1.000
_cell.length_b   1.000
_cell.length_c   1.000
_cell.angle_alpha   90.00
_cell.angle_beta   90.00
_cell.angle_gamma   90.00
#
_symmetry.space_group_name_H-M   'P 1'
#
loop_
_entity.id
_entity.type
_entity.pdbx_description
1 polymer ?
#
loop_
_entity_poly.entity_id
_entity_poly.type
_entity_poly.pdbx_seq_one_letter_code
_entity_poly.pdbx_strand_id
1 'polypeptide(L)'
;MPSHMGHPAIKGLVKEIRIFGLACFASIGGLLFGYDQGVISGVLVMHNFAAHFPKLASDAGLQGWVVSIMTLGAMCGAFINGPISDRLSRRWSILLANIIFLIGSVIQCSAQNLSMLFVGRFIFGTGIGMLAMVCPLYLSELAPLNIRGALVALQQLSITFGIMISFWINYGTQYIGGTGVGQSAAAWRIPLAVQCFPSLILATGREEEALQVLVKMRRVPETDYRLRSEFLEIKAARMFDKQTKIEKYGENASRVYVAVQEYKELFTVSHLRKRTMVACLLQFIQQFTGINAIIYYEPQFFESIGLSGNSVNLLATGVVGIVFFLSTIPAVLYLDRWGRRKTLIYGAIGMSIAQLAVATLWAVYQDTFIIHPSAGWAACVFVWVYIGTFAFSIACVNWIMPSEMFPPGIRGKAVGLAIACNYISNFVAALVVPKMLKTIASGTFYFFLVFCIILGVWTYFCVPRRKVSEYLILRFPFRSLLMSHFSLTGVPIEEMDKLFGGNEGEADLRRIADIRTQLGVDDDNVKESFIEEIKEDNEHIEGAS
;
A
#
# COMPACT_ATOMS: atom_id res chain seq x y z
N MET A 1 10.78 -38.61 11.58
CA MET A 1 11.31 -37.23 11.74
C MET A 1 10.46 -36.30 10.91
N PRO A 2 9.74 -35.35 11.44
CA PRO A 2 8.93 -34.39 10.69
C PRO A 2 9.75 -33.14 10.46
N SER A 3 10.49 -33.09 9.34
CA SER A 3 11.20 -31.90 8.89
C SER A 3 10.52 -31.39 7.65
N HIS A 4 9.53 -30.49 7.77
CA HIS A 4 9.09 -29.54 6.71
C HIS A 4 7.93 -28.68 7.21
N MET A 5 8.16 -27.91 8.29
CA MET A 5 7.30 -26.78 8.66
C MET A 5 7.78 -25.49 7.96
N GLY A 6 7.83 -25.48 6.63
CA GLY A 6 7.94 -24.22 5.90
C GLY A 6 6.55 -23.60 5.78
N HIS A 7 6.41 -22.32 6.18
CA HIS A 7 5.17 -21.56 6.05
C HIS A 7 4.70 -21.56 4.58
N PRO A 8 3.42 -21.87 4.23
CA PRO A 8 2.99 -21.99 2.83
C PRO A 8 3.18 -20.71 2.02
N ALA A 9 3.06 -19.52 2.62
CA ALA A 9 3.39 -18.26 1.96
C ALA A 9 4.89 -18.18 1.62
N ILE A 10 5.78 -18.57 2.53
CA ILE A 10 7.23 -18.60 2.29
C ILE A 10 7.57 -19.64 1.23
N LYS A 11 6.99 -20.84 1.29
CA LYS A 11 7.19 -21.86 0.25
C LYS A 11 6.69 -21.38 -1.11
N GLY A 12 5.55 -20.69 -1.17
CA GLY A 12 5.04 -20.08 -2.39
C GLY A 12 5.97 -18.99 -2.95
N LEU A 13 6.43 -18.09 -2.10
CA LEU A 13 7.37 -17.02 -2.47
C LEU A 13 8.73 -17.57 -2.93
N VAL A 14 9.26 -18.57 -2.26
CA VAL A 14 10.55 -19.21 -2.64
C VAL A 14 10.41 -20.01 -3.92
N LYS A 15 9.27 -20.69 -4.14
CA LYS A 15 9.00 -21.42 -5.37
C LYS A 15 8.94 -20.47 -6.58
N GLU A 16 8.42 -19.27 -6.39
CA GLU A 16 8.23 -18.25 -7.42
C GLU A 16 9.21 -17.07 -7.23
N ILE A 17 10.50 -17.37 -7.01
CA ILE A 17 11.53 -16.38 -6.64
C ILE A 17 11.65 -15.21 -7.64
N ARG A 18 11.35 -15.43 -8.93
CA ARG A 18 11.38 -14.38 -9.95
C ARG A 18 10.20 -13.41 -9.79
N ILE A 19 9.00 -13.94 -9.52
CA ILE A 19 7.81 -13.12 -9.23
C ILE A 19 8.06 -12.31 -7.96
N PHE A 20 8.68 -12.92 -6.95
CA PHE A 20 9.09 -12.22 -5.74
C PHE A 20 10.10 -11.12 -6.03
N GLY A 21 11.12 -11.38 -6.85
CA GLY A 21 12.11 -10.38 -7.28
C GLY A 21 11.47 -9.19 -8.02
N LEU A 22 10.56 -9.48 -8.96
CA LEU A 22 9.81 -8.43 -9.66
C LEU A 22 8.86 -7.66 -8.74
N ALA A 23 8.23 -8.36 -7.78
CA ALA A 23 7.40 -7.72 -6.76
C ALA A 23 8.23 -6.80 -5.85
N CYS A 24 9.42 -7.21 -5.44
CA CYS A 24 10.34 -6.36 -4.69
C CYS A 24 10.76 -5.13 -5.51
N PHE A 25 11.04 -5.30 -6.80
CA PHE A 25 11.35 -4.18 -7.68
C PHE A 25 10.18 -3.20 -7.83
N ALA A 26 8.98 -3.69 -8.10
CA ALA A 26 7.77 -2.86 -8.18
C ALA A 26 7.48 -2.16 -6.83
N SER A 27 7.81 -2.80 -5.71
CA SER A 27 7.61 -2.25 -4.36
C SER A 27 8.60 -1.12 -4.01
N ILE A 28 9.60 -0.82 -4.86
CA ILE A 28 10.48 0.36 -4.70
C ILE A 28 9.64 1.64 -4.68
N GLY A 29 8.52 1.71 -5.41
CA GLY A 29 7.58 2.83 -5.31
C GLY A 29 7.05 3.05 -3.89
N GLY A 30 6.79 1.96 -3.15
CA GLY A 30 6.44 2.03 -1.72
C GLY A 30 7.60 2.51 -0.85
N LEU A 31 8.82 2.02 -1.11
CA LEU A 31 10.03 2.46 -0.40
C LEU A 31 10.24 3.98 -0.55
N LEU A 32 10.05 4.53 -1.76
CA LEU A 32 10.17 5.96 -2.02
C LEU A 32 9.14 6.77 -1.20
N PHE A 33 7.90 6.29 -1.13
CA PHE A 33 6.86 6.92 -0.32
C PHE A 33 7.20 6.89 1.18
N GLY A 34 7.60 5.73 1.70
CA GLY A 34 7.97 5.59 3.10
C GLY A 34 9.21 6.40 3.47
N TYR A 35 10.20 6.46 2.59
CA TYR A 35 11.41 7.24 2.79
C TYR A 35 11.09 8.73 2.98
N ASP A 36 10.22 9.31 2.15
CA ASP A 36 9.85 10.74 2.30
C ASP A 36 9.08 11.00 3.60
N GLN A 37 8.19 10.10 3.99
CA GLN A 37 7.47 10.26 5.26
C GLN A 37 8.42 10.38 6.45
N GLY A 38 9.47 9.56 6.49
CA GLY A 38 10.44 9.60 7.56
C GLY A 38 11.47 10.71 7.42
N VAL A 39 11.88 11.07 6.21
CA VAL A 39 12.95 12.06 6.02
C VAL A 39 12.54 13.45 6.48
N ILE A 40 11.29 13.86 6.22
CA ILE A 40 10.84 15.21 6.55
C ILE A 40 10.79 15.44 8.06
N SER A 41 10.42 14.42 8.86
CA SER A 41 10.35 14.54 10.32
C SER A 41 11.69 14.92 10.95
N GLY A 42 12.77 14.27 10.50
CA GLY A 42 14.13 14.56 10.99
C GLY A 42 14.69 15.87 10.45
N VAL A 43 14.42 16.19 9.19
CA VAL A 43 14.88 17.46 8.56
C VAL A 43 14.29 18.68 9.26
N LEU A 44 13.03 18.64 9.68
CA LEU A 44 12.34 19.76 10.36
C LEU A 44 13.00 20.16 11.68
N VAL A 45 13.68 19.25 12.38
CA VAL A 45 14.32 19.52 13.67
C VAL A 45 15.83 19.84 13.54
N MET A 46 16.39 19.79 12.31
CA MET A 46 17.80 20.10 12.07
C MET A 46 18.06 21.60 12.20
N HIS A 47 19.12 21.96 12.94
CA HIS A 47 19.46 23.35 13.23
C HIS A 47 19.69 24.20 11.99
N ASN A 48 20.44 23.68 11.00
CA ASN A 48 20.73 24.40 9.76
C ASN A 48 19.47 24.60 8.92
N PHE A 49 18.54 23.63 8.88
CA PHE A 49 17.26 23.77 8.18
C PHE A 49 16.40 24.86 8.81
N ALA A 50 16.30 24.90 10.15
CA ALA A 50 15.60 25.92 10.88
C ALA A 50 16.20 27.33 10.67
N ALA A 51 17.55 27.41 10.64
CA ALA A 51 18.25 28.66 10.34
C ALA A 51 18.06 29.13 8.90
N HIS A 52 17.97 28.20 7.94
CA HIS A 52 17.73 28.52 6.52
C HIS A 52 16.28 28.95 6.24
N PHE A 53 15.32 28.40 6.99
CA PHE A 53 13.90 28.71 6.89
C PHE A 53 13.32 29.25 8.22
N PRO A 54 13.70 30.44 8.70
CA PRO A 54 13.34 30.92 10.05
C PRO A 54 11.83 31.07 10.25
N LYS A 55 11.08 31.44 9.21
CA LYS A 55 9.61 31.52 9.27
C LYS A 55 8.97 30.16 9.55
N LEU A 56 9.56 29.09 9.03
CA LEU A 56 9.07 27.73 9.24
C LEU A 56 9.33 27.26 10.68
N ALA A 57 10.47 27.61 11.25
CA ALA A 57 10.82 27.24 12.62
C ALA A 57 9.89 27.89 13.67
N SER A 58 9.39 29.11 13.39
CA SER A 58 8.54 29.85 14.32
C SER A 58 7.05 29.55 14.20
N ASP A 59 6.56 29.13 13.02
CA ASP A 59 5.15 28.94 12.73
C ASP A 59 4.77 27.46 12.51
N ALA A 60 4.07 26.89 13.48
CA ALA A 60 3.56 25.51 13.42
C ALA A 60 2.57 25.30 12.24
N GLY A 61 1.84 26.34 11.83
CA GLY A 61 0.95 26.26 10.69
C GLY A 61 1.74 26.07 9.40
N LEU A 62 2.84 26.83 9.21
CA LEU A 62 3.73 26.67 8.06
C LEU A 62 4.44 25.31 8.06
N GLN A 63 4.82 24.78 9.23
CA GLN A 63 5.34 23.41 9.34
C GLN A 63 4.31 22.38 8.85
N GLY A 64 3.06 22.51 9.29
CA GLY A 64 1.97 21.68 8.80
C GLY A 64 1.79 21.76 7.29
N TRP A 65 1.87 22.97 6.72
CA TRP A 65 1.78 23.16 5.28
C TRP A 65 2.95 22.50 4.50
N VAL A 66 4.17 22.63 4.95
CA VAL A 66 5.34 22.01 4.29
C VAL A 66 5.21 20.48 4.29
N VAL A 67 4.77 19.88 5.39
CA VAL A 67 4.55 18.44 5.48
C VAL A 67 3.39 18.01 4.58
N SER A 68 2.25 18.72 4.66
CA SER A 68 1.01 18.29 4.02
C SER A 68 0.92 18.57 2.52
N ILE A 69 1.64 19.56 1.97
CA ILE A 69 1.57 19.92 0.54
C ILE A 69 1.95 18.74 -0.37
N MET A 70 2.87 17.88 0.06
CA MET A 70 3.24 16.66 -0.66
C MET A 70 2.04 15.72 -0.79
N THR A 71 1.28 15.54 0.29
CA THR A 71 0.11 14.65 0.27
C THR A 71 -1.04 15.20 -0.58
N LEU A 72 -1.15 16.53 -0.70
CA LEU A 72 -2.05 17.17 -1.65
C LEU A 72 -1.64 16.87 -3.10
N GLY A 73 -0.35 16.98 -3.42
CA GLY A 73 0.19 16.53 -4.71
C GLY A 73 -0.10 15.04 -4.97
N ALA A 74 0.09 14.20 -3.96
CA ALA A 74 -0.15 12.76 -4.07
C ALA A 74 -1.64 12.43 -4.29
N MET A 75 -2.57 13.17 -3.70
CA MET A 75 -4.00 13.06 -4.01
C MET A 75 -4.27 13.30 -5.50
N CYS A 76 -3.73 14.39 -6.04
CA CYS A 76 -3.88 14.71 -7.47
C CYS A 76 -3.26 13.60 -8.35
N GLY A 77 -2.05 13.15 -8.02
CA GLY A 77 -1.35 12.08 -8.73
C GLY A 77 -2.12 10.76 -8.74
N ALA A 78 -2.62 10.32 -7.60
CA ALA A 78 -3.38 9.08 -7.48
C ALA A 78 -4.70 9.11 -8.28
N PHE A 79 -5.40 10.24 -8.23
CA PHE A 79 -6.66 10.41 -8.95
C PHE A 79 -6.47 10.42 -10.48
N ILE A 80 -5.46 11.16 -10.96
CA ILE A 80 -5.17 11.29 -12.39
C ILE A 80 -4.57 9.99 -12.95
N ASN A 81 -3.83 9.24 -12.15
CA ASN A 81 -3.15 8.04 -12.62
C ASN A 81 -4.10 6.87 -12.96
N GLY A 82 -5.31 6.82 -12.42
CA GLY A 82 -6.30 5.81 -12.78
C GLY A 82 -6.50 5.71 -14.29
N PRO A 83 -7.00 6.77 -14.95
CA PRO A 83 -7.13 6.82 -16.41
C PRO A 83 -5.80 6.71 -17.19
N ILE A 84 -4.71 7.24 -16.65
CA ILE A 84 -3.39 7.18 -17.29
C ILE A 84 -2.89 5.74 -17.36
N SER A 85 -2.95 5.00 -16.25
CA SER A 85 -2.46 3.64 -16.15
C SER A 85 -3.26 2.64 -17.00
N ASP A 86 -4.53 2.94 -17.28
CA ASP A 86 -5.36 2.14 -18.18
C ASP A 86 -5.01 2.38 -19.66
N ARG A 87 -4.43 3.55 -20.00
CA ARG A 87 -4.05 3.94 -21.36
C ARG A 87 -2.62 3.58 -21.74
N LEU A 88 -1.69 3.91 -20.83
CA LEU A 88 -0.25 3.74 -21.03
C LEU A 88 0.10 2.37 -20.56
N SER A 89 0.13 1.38 -20.50
CA SER A 89 0.52 0.20 -19.72
C SER A 89 1.08 0.56 -18.31
N ARG A 90 1.04 -0.36 -17.39
CA ARG A 90 1.51 -0.18 -16.00
C ARG A 90 2.96 0.30 -15.95
N ARG A 91 3.82 -0.23 -16.83
CA ARG A 91 5.23 0.15 -16.97
C ARG A 91 5.42 1.63 -17.27
N TRP A 92 4.79 2.12 -18.33
CA TRP A 92 4.92 3.53 -18.73
C TRP A 92 4.34 4.48 -17.69
N SER A 93 3.28 4.05 -16.99
CA SER A 93 2.72 4.81 -15.88
C SER A 93 3.71 4.90 -14.70
N ILE A 94 4.39 3.81 -14.35
CA ILE A 94 5.46 3.79 -13.31
C ILE A 94 6.61 4.70 -13.73
N LEU A 95 7.08 4.62 -14.99
CA LEU A 95 8.17 5.47 -15.48
C LEU A 95 7.80 6.96 -15.44
N LEU A 96 6.59 7.33 -15.91
CA LEU A 96 6.10 8.70 -15.87
C LEU A 96 6.05 9.23 -14.44
N ALA A 97 5.47 8.46 -13.53
CA ALA A 97 5.38 8.79 -12.12
C ALA A 97 6.76 9.01 -11.50
N ASN A 98 7.71 8.16 -11.86
CA ASN A 98 9.08 8.21 -11.38
C ASN A 98 9.85 9.44 -11.90
N ILE A 99 9.63 9.85 -13.16
CA ILE A 99 10.22 11.08 -13.72
C ILE A 99 9.68 12.31 -12.96
N ILE A 100 8.37 12.37 -12.72
CA ILE A 100 7.75 13.47 -11.96
C ILE A 100 8.31 13.50 -10.53
N PHE A 101 8.47 12.35 -9.90
CA PHE A 101 9.08 12.19 -8.58
C PHE A 101 10.52 12.75 -8.56
N LEU A 102 11.37 12.37 -9.53
CA LEU A 102 12.75 12.83 -9.63
C LEU A 102 12.85 14.35 -9.79
N ILE A 103 12.03 14.93 -10.66
CA ILE A 103 11.99 16.39 -10.85
C ILE A 103 11.67 17.08 -9.52
N GLY A 104 10.63 16.64 -8.82
CA GLY A 104 10.26 17.18 -7.51
C GLY A 104 11.37 17.02 -6.46
N SER A 105 12.04 15.84 -6.44
CA SER A 105 13.17 15.55 -5.53
C SER A 105 14.34 16.51 -5.74
N VAL A 106 14.73 16.74 -6.99
CA VAL A 106 15.83 17.67 -7.31
C VAL A 106 15.48 19.09 -6.89
N ILE A 107 14.24 19.54 -7.15
CA ILE A 107 13.79 20.89 -6.76
C ILE A 107 13.83 21.06 -5.23
N GLN A 108 13.34 20.10 -4.45
CA GLN A 108 13.34 20.22 -2.98
C GLN A 108 14.75 20.13 -2.37
N CYS A 109 15.66 19.30 -2.93
CA CYS A 109 17.06 19.21 -2.47
C CYS A 109 17.83 20.52 -2.71
N SER A 110 17.54 21.21 -3.82
CA SER A 110 18.18 22.46 -4.21
C SER A 110 17.45 23.70 -3.68
N ALA A 111 16.41 23.53 -2.84
CA ALA A 111 15.59 24.64 -2.37
C ALA A 111 16.42 25.72 -1.65
N GLN A 112 16.26 26.96 -2.09
CA GLN A 112 16.87 28.14 -1.52
C GLN A 112 15.84 29.04 -0.82
N ASN A 113 14.58 28.90 -1.18
CA ASN A 113 13.48 29.65 -0.58
C ASN A 113 12.27 28.73 -0.32
N LEU A 114 11.35 29.20 0.51
CA LEU A 114 10.19 28.44 0.94
C LEU A 114 9.26 28.08 -0.24
N SER A 115 9.09 28.98 -1.22
CA SER A 115 8.25 28.72 -2.39
C SER A 115 8.79 27.58 -3.25
N MET A 116 10.12 27.51 -3.42
CA MET A 116 10.77 26.43 -4.15
C MET A 116 10.59 25.08 -3.42
N LEU A 117 10.67 25.07 -2.09
CA LEU A 117 10.41 23.88 -1.28
C LEU A 117 8.95 23.41 -1.45
N PHE A 118 7.97 24.31 -1.40
CA PHE A 118 6.56 23.98 -1.61
C PHE A 118 6.29 23.41 -3.00
N VAL A 119 6.77 24.04 -4.04
CA VAL A 119 6.60 23.56 -5.43
C VAL A 119 7.27 22.20 -5.62
N GLY A 120 8.50 22.04 -5.11
CA GLY A 120 9.22 20.77 -5.16
C GLY A 120 8.45 19.65 -4.48
N ARG A 121 7.93 19.88 -3.28
CA ARG A 121 7.14 18.89 -2.52
C ARG A 121 5.81 18.57 -3.20
N PHE A 122 5.13 19.51 -3.82
CA PHE A 122 3.89 19.26 -4.55
C PHE A 122 4.13 18.37 -5.78
N ILE A 123 5.13 18.72 -6.62
CA ILE A 123 5.50 17.93 -7.82
C ILE A 123 5.96 16.52 -7.40
N PHE A 124 6.82 16.44 -6.42
CA PHE A 124 7.28 15.19 -5.82
C PHE A 124 6.11 14.33 -5.34
N GLY A 125 5.17 14.93 -4.60
CA GLY A 125 3.96 14.27 -4.12
C GLY A 125 3.11 13.70 -5.25
N THR A 126 2.96 14.45 -6.36
CA THR A 126 2.22 13.96 -7.53
C THR A 126 2.81 12.66 -8.07
N GLY A 127 4.14 12.56 -8.17
CA GLY A 127 4.84 11.32 -8.53
C GLY A 127 4.58 10.17 -7.53
N ILE A 128 4.65 10.46 -6.23
CA ILE A 128 4.35 9.48 -5.17
C ILE A 128 2.92 8.95 -5.27
N GLY A 129 1.93 9.83 -5.45
CA GLY A 129 0.54 9.42 -5.56
C GLY A 129 0.29 8.51 -6.76
N MET A 130 0.94 8.79 -7.89
CA MET A 130 0.89 7.92 -9.06
C MET A 130 1.51 6.54 -8.78
N LEU A 131 2.69 6.49 -8.14
CA LEU A 131 3.36 5.24 -7.77
C LEU A 131 2.54 4.44 -6.75
N ALA A 132 2.02 5.08 -5.73
CA ALA A 132 1.21 4.44 -4.69
C ALA A 132 -0.08 3.80 -5.24
N MET A 133 -0.63 4.33 -6.34
CA MET A 133 -1.77 3.76 -7.03
C MET A 133 -1.37 2.60 -7.95
N VAL A 134 -0.33 2.77 -8.77
CA VAL A 134 -0.01 1.80 -9.81
C VAL A 134 0.73 0.58 -9.28
N CYS A 135 1.61 0.72 -8.26
CA CYS A 135 2.40 -0.39 -7.75
C CYS A 135 1.55 -1.51 -7.11
N PRO A 136 0.63 -1.25 -6.14
CA PRO A 136 -0.24 -2.28 -5.60
C PRO A 136 -1.16 -2.90 -6.66
N LEU A 137 -1.63 -2.10 -7.61
CA LEU A 137 -2.44 -2.57 -8.72
C LEU A 137 -1.65 -3.54 -9.59
N TYR A 138 -0.44 -3.18 -10.00
CA TYR A 138 0.46 -4.03 -10.77
C TYR A 138 0.80 -5.32 -10.02
N LEU A 139 1.11 -5.23 -8.72
CA LEU A 139 1.36 -6.39 -7.88
C LEU A 139 0.15 -7.32 -7.80
N SER A 140 -1.06 -6.77 -7.71
CA SER A 140 -2.30 -7.57 -7.67
C SER A 140 -2.62 -8.26 -9.00
N GLU A 141 -2.23 -7.68 -10.12
CA GLU A 141 -2.39 -8.25 -11.47
C GLU A 141 -1.36 -9.34 -11.77
N LEU A 142 -0.12 -9.17 -11.27
CA LEU A 142 0.99 -10.11 -11.48
C LEU A 142 0.88 -11.36 -10.58
N ALA A 143 0.29 -11.20 -9.41
CA ALA A 143 0.30 -12.21 -8.37
C ALA A 143 -0.65 -13.38 -8.65
N PRO A 144 -0.18 -14.64 -8.54
CA PRO A 144 -1.06 -15.80 -8.47
C PRO A 144 -2.06 -15.68 -7.33
N LEU A 145 -3.27 -16.24 -7.49
CA LEU A 145 -4.36 -16.12 -6.52
C LEU A 145 -3.98 -16.52 -5.09
N ASN A 146 -3.13 -17.53 -4.94
CA ASN A 146 -2.72 -18.10 -3.65
C ASN A 146 -1.73 -17.24 -2.85
N ILE A 147 -1.01 -16.31 -3.48
CA ILE A 147 -0.01 -15.44 -2.82
C ILE A 147 -0.28 -13.94 -3.08
N ARG A 148 -1.42 -13.60 -3.72
CA ARG A 148 -1.76 -12.22 -4.10
C ARG A 148 -1.75 -11.26 -2.92
N GLY A 149 -2.38 -11.63 -1.81
CA GLY A 149 -2.41 -10.80 -0.59
C GLY A 149 -1.00 -10.54 -0.05
N ALA A 150 -0.15 -11.57 0.02
CA ALA A 150 1.22 -11.43 0.48
C ALA A 150 2.07 -10.54 -0.44
N LEU A 151 1.92 -10.67 -1.78
CA LEU A 151 2.65 -9.82 -2.73
C LEU A 151 2.21 -8.36 -2.68
N VAL A 152 0.91 -8.07 -2.54
CA VAL A 152 0.44 -6.69 -2.34
C VAL A 152 0.90 -6.14 -0.98
N ALA A 153 0.97 -6.99 0.05
CA ALA A 153 1.49 -6.59 1.36
C ALA A 153 2.99 -6.23 1.35
N LEU A 154 3.78 -6.69 0.37
CA LEU A 154 5.17 -6.25 0.16
C LEU A 154 5.27 -4.74 -0.07
N GLN A 155 4.26 -4.12 -0.67
CA GLN A 155 4.18 -2.67 -0.79
C GLN A 155 4.27 -1.99 0.58
N GLN A 156 3.50 -2.47 1.56
CA GLN A 156 3.54 -1.92 2.93
C GLN A 156 4.87 -2.22 3.61
N LEU A 157 5.44 -3.41 3.42
CA LEU A 157 6.75 -3.75 3.96
C LEU A 157 7.84 -2.81 3.42
N SER A 158 7.80 -2.49 2.12
CA SER A 158 8.72 -1.55 1.49
C SER A 158 8.53 -0.12 2.01
N ILE A 159 7.29 0.31 2.28
CA ILE A 159 7.00 1.60 2.92
C ILE A 159 7.67 1.67 4.30
N THR A 160 7.44 0.67 5.16
CA THR A 160 8.01 0.67 6.51
C THR A 160 9.53 0.56 6.50
N PHE A 161 10.11 -0.17 5.55
CA PHE A 161 11.55 -0.22 5.33
C PHE A 161 12.11 1.15 4.92
N GLY A 162 11.41 1.87 4.03
CA GLY A 162 11.76 3.24 3.64
C GLY A 162 11.75 4.21 4.82
N ILE A 163 10.72 4.15 5.67
CA ILE A 163 10.62 4.95 6.91
C ILE A 163 11.81 4.65 7.83
N MET A 164 12.09 3.37 8.06
CA MET A 164 13.21 2.95 8.91
C MET A 164 14.54 3.50 8.39
N ILE A 165 14.85 3.32 7.12
CA ILE A 165 16.12 3.81 6.54
C ILE A 165 16.20 5.33 6.62
N SER A 166 15.14 6.06 6.34
CA SER A 166 15.14 7.52 6.36
C SER A 166 15.43 8.07 7.76
N PHE A 167 14.88 7.46 8.80
CA PHE A 167 15.15 7.84 10.18
C PHE A 167 16.63 7.65 10.54
N TRP A 168 17.24 6.53 10.17
CA TRP A 168 18.65 6.27 10.43
C TRP A 168 19.59 7.15 9.59
N ILE A 169 19.21 7.49 8.35
CA ILE A 169 19.95 8.45 7.54
C ILE A 169 19.88 9.84 8.18
N ASN A 170 18.73 10.30 8.62
CA ASN A 170 18.58 11.57 9.34
C ASN A 170 19.44 11.59 10.61
N TYR A 171 19.43 10.49 11.39
CA TYR A 171 20.26 10.35 12.57
C TYR A 171 21.75 10.47 12.25
N GLY A 172 22.23 9.85 11.17
CA GLY A 172 23.64 9.94 10.75
C GLY A 172 24.00 11.32 10.20
N THR A 173 23.17 11.89 9.34
CA THR A 173 23.47 13.14 8.63
C THR A 173 23.41 14.39 9.53
N GLN A 174 22.67 14.37 10.64
CA GLN A 174 22.61 15.50 11.58
C GLN A 174 23.99 15.91 12.14
N TYR A 175 24.97 14.99 12.15
CA TYR A 175 26.32 15.26 12.66
C TYR A 175 27.24 15.97 11.66
N ILE A 176 26.80 16.15 10.40
CA ILE A 176 27.60 16.78 9.34
C ILE A 176 27.78 18.27 9.64
N GLY A 177 28.99 18.65 9.98
CA GLY A 177 29.34 20.01 10.39
C GLY A 177 29.00 20.35 11.85
N GLY A 178 28.58 19.35 12.66
CA GLY A 178 28.18 19.50 14.06
C GLY A 178 26.67 19.57 14.26
N THR A 179 26.21 19.48 15.51
CA THR A 179 24.78 19.42 15.86
C THR A 179 24.18 20.78 16.26
N GLY A 180 24.95 21.87 16.19
CA GLY A 180 24.52 23.23 16.58
C GLY A 180 24.69 24.25 15.47
N VAL A 181 25.10 25.47 15.84
CA VAL A 181 25.26 26.61 14.93
C VAL A 181 26.23 26.34 13.75
N GLY A 182 27.17 25.38 13.91
CA GLY A 182 28.10 24.96 12.86
C GLY A 182 27.57 23.90 11.89
N GLN A 183 26.33 23.44 12.04
CA GLN A 183 25.75 22.41 11.17
C GLN A 183 25.75 22.83 9.70
N SER A 184 26.24 21.93 8.83
CA SER A 184 26.30 22.19 7.40
C SER A 184 24.93 22.03 6.73
N ALA A 185 24.68 22.78 5.64
CA ALA A 185 23.51 22.59 4.79
C ALA A 185 23.42 21.17 4.20
N ALA A 186 24.55 20.46 4.09
CA ALA A 186 24.58 19.06 3.67
C ALA A 186 23.80 18.14 4.61
N ALA A 187 23.66 18.48 5.89
CA ALA A 187 22.94 17.69 6.89
C ALA A 187 21.49 17.41 6.49
N TRP A 188 20.78 18.39 5.94
CA TRP A 188 19.39 18.24 5.50
C TRP A 188 19.24 17.98 4.00
N ARG A 189 20.21 18.40 3.17
CA ARG A 189 20.14 18.18 1.71
C ARG A 189 20.49 16.75 1.32
N ILE A 190 21.44 16.10 1.99
CA ILE A 190 21.82 14.72 1.68
C ILE A 190 20.63 13.76 1.89
N PRO A 191 19.90 13.75 3.01
CA PRO A 191 18.73 12.91 3.17
C PRO A 191 17.69 13.09 2.05
N LEU A 192 17.44 14.34 1.67
CA LEU A 192 16.52 14.65 0.56
C LEU A 192 17.06 14.21 -0.82
N ALA A 193 18.38 14.14 -1.00
CA ALA A 193 19.00 13.69 -2.25
C ALA A 193 19.03 12.16 -2.38
N VAL A 194 19.20 11.43 -1.28
CA VAL A 194 19.27 9.96 -1.27
C VAL A 194 18.04 9.30 -1.91
N GLN A 195 16.87 9.91 -1.82
CA GLN A 195 15.65 9.39 -2.45
C GLN A 195 15.72 9.31 -3.99
N CYS A 196 16.63 10.06 -4.62
CA CYS A 196 16.86 9.96 -6.06
C CYS A 196 17.48 8.61 -6.46
N PHE A 197 18.25 7.96 -5.58
CA PHE A 197 18.94 6.73 -5.89
C PHE A 197 18.00 5.53 -6.16
N PRO A 198 17.06 5.16 -5.27
CA PRO A 198 16.08 4.10 -5.56
C PRO A 198 15.20 4.44 -6.76
N SER A 199 14.92 5.72 -7.00
CA SER A 199 14.17 6.18 -8.16
C SER A 199 14.93 5.92 -9.48
N LEU A 200 16.24 6.15 -9.51
CA LEU A 200 17.07 5.81 -10.68
C LEU A 200 17.06 4.30 -10.96
N ILE A 201 17.12 3.46 -9.91
CA ILE A 201 17.00 2.01 -10.05
C ILE A 201 15.64 1.64 -10.68
N LEU A 202 14.54 2.24 -10.22
CA LEU A 202 13.22 1.99 -10.76
C LEU A 202 13.10 2.42 -12.24
N ALA A 203 13.84 3.45 -12.67
CA ALA A 203 13.88 3.91 -14.05
C ALA A 203 14.62 2.96 -15.00
N THR A 204 15.59 2.17 -14.51
CA THR A 204 16.41 1.27 -15.34
C THR A 204 15.76 -0.08 -15.62
N GLY A 205 14.64 -0.40 -14.99
CA GLY A 205 13.93 -1.68 -15.15
C GLY A 205 13.51 -1.92 -16.59
N ARG A 206 14.03 -3.00 -17.18
CA ARG A 206 13.63 -3.48 -18.51
C ARG A 206 12.64 -4.62 -18.35
N GLU A 207 11.40 -4.41 -18.77
CA GLU A 207 10.40 -5.48 -18.88
C GLU A 207 10.35 -5.96 -20.33
N GLU A 208 10.46 -7.28 -20.52
CA GLU A 208 10.29 -7.96 -21.80
C GLU A 208 8.79 -8.05 -22.17
N GLU A 209 8.44 -8.47 -23.37
CA GLU A 209 7.06 -8.67 -23.82
C GLU A 209 6.29 -9.65 -22.92
N ALA A 210 4.97 -9.39 -22.72
CA ALA A 210 4.17 -10.07 -21.69
C ALA A 210 4.24 -11.60 -21.72
N LEU A 211 4.28 -12.23 -22.90
CA LEU A 211 4.40 -13.68 -23.03
C LEU A 211 5.79 -14.16 -22.63
N GLN A 212 6.85 -13.48 -23.09
CA GLN A 212 8.24 -13.82 -22.74
C GLN A 212 8.50 -13.63 -21.24
N VAL A 213 7.87 -12.60 -20.63
CA VAL A 213 7.89 -12.40 -19.19
C VAL A 213 7.23 -13.59 -18.48
N LEU A 214 6.07 -14.03 -18.95
CA LEU A 214 5.35 -15.17 -18.35
C LEU A 214 6.17 -16.46 -18.46
N VAL A 215 6.72 -16.78 -19.65
CA VAL A 215 7.62 -17.92 -19.90
C VAL A 215 8.83 -17.88 -18.98
N LYS A 216 9.50 -16.72 -18.92
CA LYS A 216 10.71 -16.53 -18.12
C LYS A 216 10.42 -16.58 -16.61
N MET A 217 9.26 -16.10 -16.19
CA MET A 217 8.80 -16.13 -14.79
C MET A 217 8.43 -17.54 -14.32
N ARG A 218 7.68 -18.28 -15.15
CA ARG A 218 7.17 -19.61 -14.79
C ARG A 218 8.19 -20.73 -15.00
N ARG A 219 9.29 -20.46 -15.73
CA ARG A 219 10.33 -21.45 -16.12
C ARG A 219 9.77 -22.63 -16.91
N VAL A 220 8.76 -22.40 -17.71
CA VAL A 220 8.07 -23.40 -18.52
C VAL A 220 8.20 -22.99 -19.98
N PRO A 221 8.35 -23.93 -20.92
CA PRO A 221 8.40 -23.60 -22.34
C PRO A 221 7.09 -22.94 -22.80
N GLU A 222 7.14 -22.17 -23.90
CA GLU A 222 5.97 -21.49 -24.46
C GLU A 222 4.84 -22.46 -24.86
N THR A 223 5.17 -23.73 -25.05
CA THR A 223 4.25 -24.82 -25.37
C THR A 223 3.51 -25.37 -24.16
N ASP A 224 3.90 -25.03 -22.92
CA ASP A 224 3.23 -25.52 -21.71
C ASP A 224 1.76 -25.05 -21.67
N TYR A 225 0.86 -26.01 -21.60
CA TYR A 225 -0.59 -25.78 -21.54
C TYR A 225 -1.00 -24.80 -20.41
N ARG A 226 -0.38 -24.90 -19.24
CA ARG A 226 -0.69 -24.04 -18.09
C ARG A 226 -0.35 -22.58 -18.37
N LEU A 227 0.78 -22.34 -19.02
CA LEU A 227 1.21 -21.01 -19.41
C LEU A 227 0.28 -20.44 -20.48
N ARG A 228 -0.06 -21.26 -21.47
CA ARG A 228 -0.95 -20.88 -22.57
C ARG A 228 -2.37 -20.61 -22.10
N SER A 229 -2.90 -21.42 -21.17
CA SER A 229 -4.21 -21.18 -20.56
C SER A 229 -4.22 -19.90 -19.74
N GLU A 230 -3.20 -19.62 -18.93
CA GLU A 230 -3.06 -18.37 -18.15
C GLU A 230 -3.00 -17.15 -19.09
N PHE A 231 -2.24 -17.23 -20.17
CA PHE A 231 -2.18 -16.16 -21.18
C PHE A 231 -3.53 -15.94 -21.90
N LEU A 232 -4.22 -17.01 -22.25
CA LEU A 232 -5.54 -16.94 -22.88
C LEU A 232 -6.59 -16.39 -21.90
N GLU A 233 -6.52 -16.72 -20.62
CA GLU A 233 -7.37 -16.12 -19.59
C GLU A 233 -7.16 -14.60 -19.46
N ILE A 234 -5.91 -14.15 -19.47
CA ILE A 234 -5.59 -12.71 -19.47
C ILE A 234 -6.13 -12.02 -20.72
N LYS A 235 -6.01 -12.69 -21.89
CA LYS A 235 -6.54 -12.19 -23.16
C LYS A 235 -8.06 -12.14 -23.15
N ALA A 236 -8.72 -13.18 -22.62
CA ALA A 236 -10.18 -13.24 -22.48
C ALA A 236 -10.69 -12.10 -21.58
N ALA A 237 -10.05 -11.87 -20.43
CA ALA A 237 -10.40 -10.79 -19.55
C ALA A 237 -10.27 -9.39 -20.22
N ARG A 238 -9.22 -9.19 -21.03
CA ARG A 238 -9.05 -7.96 -21.82
C ARG A 238 -10.10 -7.78 -22.91
N MET A 239 -10.44 -8.86 -23.62
CA MET A 239 -11.48 -8.83 -24.66
C MET A 239 -12.84 -8.54 -24.05
N PHE A 240 -13.17 -9.16 -22.92
CA PHE A 240 -14.37 -8.90 -22.15
C PHE A 240 -14.47 -7.42 -21.73
N ASP A 241 -13.42 -6.86 -21.13
CA ASP A 241 -13.40 -5.44 -20.73
C ASP A 241 -13.61 -4.49 -21.93
N LYS A 242 -12.96 -4.79 -23.06
CA LYS A 242 -13.11 -4.00 -24.29
C LYS A 242 -14.51 -4.09 -24.86
N GLN A 243 -15.10 -5.28 -24.94
CA GLN A 243 -16.47 -5.48 -25.47
C GLN A 243 -17.49 -4.81 -24.57
N THR A 244 -17.40 -4.99 -23.25
CA THR A 244 -18.29 -4.35 -22.28
C THR A 244 -18.24 -2.83 -22.39
N LYS A 245 -17.06 -2.23 -22.60
CA LYS A 245 -16.90 -0.78 -22.80
C LYS A 245 -17.53 -0.30 -24.13
N ILE A 246 -17.36 -1.05 -25.20
CA ILE A 246 -17.95 -0.72 -26.51
C ILE A 246 -19.49 -0.79 -26.43
N GLU A 247 -20.05 -1.84 -25.84
CA GLU A 247 -21.51 -1.98 -25.67
C GLU A 247 -22.10 -0.87 -24.79
N LYS A 248 -21.41 -0.50 -23.72
CA LYS A 248 -21.92 0.44 -22.72
C LYS A 248 -21.81 1.89 -23.14
N TYR A 249 -20.74 2.25 -23.84
CA TYR A 249 -20.43 3.64 -24.17
C TYR A 249 -20.42 3.95 -25.68
N GLY A 250 -20.51 2.91 -26.52
CA GLY A 250 -20.40 3.01 -27.98
C GLY A 250 -18.94 2.98 -28.46
N GLU A 251 -18.77 2.53 -29.71
CA GLU A 251 -17.46 2.34 -30.32
C GLU A 251 -16.67 3.64 -30.50
N ASN A 252 -17.36 4.76 -30.73
CA ASN A 252 -16.77 6.07 -30.99
C ASN A 252 -16.72 6.99 -29.75
N ALA A 253 -16.99 6.47 -28.55
CA ALA A 253 -16.99 7.28 -27.34
C ALA A 253 -15.61 7.87 -27.04
N SER A 254 -15.55 9.18 -26.77
CA SER A 254 -14.30 9.82 -26.33
C SER A 254 -13.77 9.15 -25.08
N ARG A 255 -12.46 8.87 -25.07
CA ARG A 255 -11.78 8.22 -23.93
C ARG A 255 -11.93 9.00 -22.62
N VAL A 256 -12.03 10.33 -22.70
CA VAL A 256 -12.26 11.20 -21.53
C VAL A 256 -13.69 11.01 -21.04
N TYR A 257 -14.66 10.95 -21.95
CA TYR A 257 -16.06 10.69 -21.62
C TYR A 257 -16.23 9.35 -20.91
N VAL A 258 -15.62 8.28 -21.46
CA VAL A 258 -15.63 6.95 -20.82
C VAL A 258 -15.04 7.00 -19.40
N ALA A 259 -13.89 7.65 -19.22
CA ALA A 259 -13.27 7.77 -17.90
C ALA A 259 -14.18 8.51 -16.89
N VAL A 260 -14.83 9.59 -17.32
CA VAL A 260 -15.76 10.35 -16.46
C VAL A 260 -16.99 9.51 -16.11
N GLN A 261 -17.54 8.76 -17.07
CA GLN A 261 -18.70 7.88 -16.83
C GLN A 261 -18.34 6.74 -15.86
N GLU A 262 -17.18 6.12 -16.02
CA GLU A 262 -16.71 5.07 -15.10
C GLU A 262 -16.52 5.61 -13.66
N TYR A 263 -15.99 6.83 -13.49
CA TYR A 263 -15.99 7.48 -12.17
C TYR A 263 -17.41 7.74 -11.63
N LYS A 264 -18.32 8.19 -12.49
CA LYS A 264 -19.72 8.41 -12.11
C LYS A 264 -20.39 7.11 -11.67
N GLU A 265 -20.11 5.99 -12.33
CA GLU A 265 -20.64 4.67 -11.97
C GLU A 265 -20.23 4.21 -10.57
N LEU A 266 -19.03 4.54 -10.12
CA LEU A 266 -18.61 4.25 -8.74
C LEU A 266 -19.57 4.83 -7.68
N PHE A 267 -20.31 5.88 -8.03
CA PHE A 267 -21.26 6.54 -7.12
C PHE A 267 -22.72 6.27 -7.47
N THR A 268 -23.06 5.97 -8.73
CA THR A 268 -24.44 5.79 -9.17
C THR A 268 -24.89 4.33 -9.07
N VAL A 269 -24.03 3.38 -9.40
CA VAL A 269 -24.36 1.95 -9.36
C VAL A 269 -24.33 1.45 -7.91
N SER A 270 -25.44 0.90 -7.42
CA SER A 270 -25.63 0.60 -5.98
C SER A 270 -24.55 -0.31 -5.38
N HIS A 271 -24.20 -1.41 -6.06
CA HIS A 271 -23.19 -2.34 -5.56
C HIS A 271 -21.77 -1.74 -5.60
N LEU A 272 -21.41 -0.97 -6.65
CA LEU A 272 -20.14 -0.26 -6.76
C LEU A 272 -20.04 0.86 -5.72
N ARG A 273 -21.13 1.62 -5.50
CA ARG A 273 -21.19 2.66 -4.48
C ARG A 273 -20.90 2.13 -3.08
N LYS A 274 -21.50 0.98 -2.70
CA LYS A 274 -21.23 0.35 -1.41
C LYS A 274 -19.75 -0.01 -1.26
N ARG A 275 -19.13 -0.61 -2.28
CA ARG A 275 -17.69 -0.95 -2.29
C ARG A 275 -16.83 0.29 -2.20
N THR A 276 -17.15 1.31 -2.99
CA THR A 276 -16.43 2.60 -2.98
C THR A 276 -16.51 3.26 -1.61
N MET A 277 -17.68 3.28 -0.98
CA MET A 277 -17.84 3.80 0.38
C MET A 277 -16.98 3.04 1.38
N VAL A 278 -16.99 1.70 1.35
CA VAL A 278 -16.17 0.89 2.26
C VAL A 278 -14.68 1.15 2.04
N ALA A 279 -14.23 1.19 0.78
CA ALA A 279 -12.83 1.47 0.45
C ALA A 279 -12.41 2.88 0.91
N CYS A 280 -13.17 3.92 0.56
CA CYS A 280 -12.84 5.31 0.92
C CYS A 280 -12.91 5.55 2.44
N LEU A 281 -13.90 5.00 3.14
CA LEU A 281 -14.02 5.12 4.59
C LEU A 281 -12.88 4.41 5.32
N LEU A 282 -12.44 3.25 4.84
CA LEU A 282 -11.27 2.57 5.41
C LEU A 282 -10.03 3.46 5.33
N GLN A 283 -9.80 4.06 4.15
CA GLN A 283 -8.68 4.96 3.91
C GLN A 283 -8.76 6.23 4.77
N PHE A 284 -9.95 6.79 4.91
CA PHE A 284 -10.20 7.95 5.75
C PHE A 284 -9.94 7.65 7.23
N ILE A 285 -10.57 6.61 7.78
CA ILE A 285 -10.45 6.25 9.20
C ILE A 285 -9.00 5.93 9.55
N GLN A 286 -8.27 5.24 8.67
CA GLN A 286 -6.84 4.92 8.87
C GLN A 286 -6.02 6.17 9.16
N GLN A 287 -6.21 7.25 8.43
CA GLN A 287 -5.42 8.47 8.62
C GLN A 287 -5.73 9.15 9.97
N PHE A 288 -6.99 9.11 10.37
CA PHE A 288 -7.43 9.69 11.64
C PHE A 288 -7.17 8.79 12.86
N THR A 289 -6.60 7.58 12.70
CA THR A 289 -6.03 6.83 13.84
C THR A 289 -4.78 7.48 14.42
N GLY A 290 -4.13 8.41 13.68
CA GLY A 290 -3.03 9.22 14.16
C GLY A 290 -1.63 8.73 13.79
N ILE A 291 -1.50 7.69 12.95
CA ILE A 291 -0.18 7.14 12.58
C ILE A 291 0.74 8.16 11.93
N ASN A 292 0.22 8.91 10.93
CA ASN A 292 1.03 9.89 10.22
C ASN A 292 1.33 11.13 11.07
N ALA A 293 0.45 11.45 12.03
CA ALA A 293 0.73 12.48 13.03
C ALA A 293 1.96 12.12 13.86
N ILE A 294 2.06 10.85 14.28
CA ILE A 294 3.23 10.36 15.01
C ILE A 294 4.46 10.37 14.09
N ILE A 295 4.42 9.75 12.91
CA ILE A 295 5.58 9.63 12.01
C ILE A 295 6.16 10.99 11.61
N TYR A 296 5.32 11.99 11.30
CA TYR A 296 5.78 13.30 10.85
C TYR A 296 6.32 14.17 11.98
N TYR A 297 5.77 14.05 13.20
CA TYR A 297 6.08 14.95 14.31
C TYR A 297 6.68 14.23 15.52
N GLU A 298 7.15 13.02 15.31
CA GLU A 298 7.70 12.14 16.35
C GLU A 298 8.90 12.74 17.11
N PRO A 299 9.92 13.36 16.47
CA PRO A 299 11.01 13.99 17.20
C PRO A 299 10.51 15.11 18.14
N GLN A 300 9.52 15.91 17.67
CA GLN A 300 8.92 16.96 18.48
C GLN A 300 8.09 16.38 19.65
N PHE A 301 7.43 15.25 19.41
CA PHE A 301 6.73 14.51 20.45
C PHE A 301 7.68 14.00 21.52
N PHE A 302 8.80 13.37 21.16
CA PHE A 302 9.79 12.89 22.12
C PHE A 302 10.49 14.03 22.89
N GLU A 303 10.72 15.16 22.24
CA GLU A 303 11.21 16.37 22.91
C GLU A 303 10.24 16.85 24.00
N SER A 304 8.93 16.85 23.70
CA SER A 304 7.91 17.34 24.65
C SER A 304 7.70 16.41 25.86
N ILE A 305 8.09 15.14 25.80
CA ILE A 305 8.10 14.23 26.96
C ILE A 305 9.40 14.29 27.78
N GLY A 306 10.27 15.28 27.53
CA GLY A 306 11.46 15.50 28.33
C GLY A 306 12.70 14.69 27.94
N LEU A 307 12.68 14.02 26.77
CA LEU A 307 13.88 13.48 26.17
C LEU A 307 14.72 14.64 25.64
N SER A 308 15.70 15.08 26.40
CA SER A 308 16.54 16.22 26.06
C SER A 308 17.63 15.87 25.06
N GLY A 309 17.72 16.67 23.97
CA GLY A 309 18.75 16.60 22.96
C GLY A 309 18.32 15.98 21.63
N ASN A 310 18.61 16.67 20.52
CA ASN A 310 18.25 16.22 19.18
C ASN A 310 18.72 14.80 18.85
N SER A 311 19.89 14.40 19.34
CA SER A 311 20.42 13.06 19.11
C SER A 311 19.58 11.97 19.77
N VAL A 312 19.05 12.21 20.97
CA VAL A 312 18.20 11.25 21.69
C VAL A 312 16.84 11.14 21.00
N ASN A 313 16.27 12.28 20.58
CA ASN A 313 15.00 12.32 19.89
C ASN A 313 15.05 11.57 18.56
N LEU A 314 16.10 11.80 17.75
CA LEU A 314 16.28 11.11 16.48
C LEU A 314 16.65 9.63 16.66
N LEU A 315 17.31 9.24 17.76
CA LEU A 315 17.54 7.83 18.10
C LEU A 315 16.21 7.13 18.43
N ALA A 316 15.37 7.75 19.26
CA ALA A 316 14.04 7.23 19.61
C ALA A 316 13.19 7.05 18.35
N THR A 317 13.23 8.00 17.43
CA THR A 317 12.60 7.93 16.10
C THR A 317 13.15 6.77 15.27
N GLY A 318 14.45 6.49 15.31
CA GLY A 318 15.07 5.33 14.67
C GLY A 318 14.51 4.00 15.19
N VAL A 319 14.27 3.89 16.51
CA VAL A 319 13.64 2.70 17.12
C VAL A 319 12.20 2.50 16.60
N VAL A 320 11.43 3.57 16.45
CA VAL A 320 10.09 3.50 15.84
C VAL A 320 10.14 2.90 14.45
N GLY A 321 11.07 3.33 13.60
CA GLY A 321 11.25 2.75 12.27
C GLY A 321 11.50 1.24 12.31
N ILE A 322 12.34 0.77 13.25
CA ILE A 322 12.62 -0.65 13.44
C ILE A 322 11.36 -1.40 13.89
N VAL A 323 10.66 -0.90 14.90
CA VAL A 323 9.42 -1.51 15.40
C VAL A 323 8.37 -1.60 14.29
N PHE A 324 8.22 -0.52 13.51
CA PHE A 324 7.27 -0.48 12.40
C PHE A 324 7.61 -1.54 11.35
N PHE A 325 8.85 -1.61 10.92
CA PHE A 325 9.30 -2.58 9.92
C PHE A 325 9.16 -4.02 10.42
N LEU A 326 9.67 -4.35 11.60
CA LEU A 326 9.63 -5.71 12.14
C LEU A 326 8.20 -6.18 12.39
N SER A 327 7.31 -5.30 12.86
CA SER A 327 5.90 -5.64 13.10
C SER A 327 5.09 -5.83 11.81
N THR A 328 5.57 -5.31 10.67
CA THR A 328 4.93 -5.52 9.36
C THR A 328 5.22 -6.93 8.81
N ILE A 329 6.38 -7.54 9.14
CA ILE A 329 6.76 -8.87 8.63
C ILE A 329 5.71 -9.96 8.97
N PRO A 330 5.26 -10.12 10.23
CA PRO A 330 4.20 -11.08 10.55
C PRO A 330 2.89 -10.80 9.79
N ALA A 331 2.55 -9.52 9.57
CA ALA A 331 1.35 -9.18 8.80
C ALA A 331 1.43 -9.72 7.37
N VAL A 332 2.54 -9.51 6.65
CA VAL A 332 2.75 -10.03 5.30
C VAL A 332 2.62 -11.56 5.24
N LEU A 333 3.09 -12.26 6.27
CA LEU A 333 3.09 -13.73 6.30
C LEU A 333 1.74 -14.34 6.71
N TYR A 334 1.02 -13.70 7.61
CA TYR A 334 -0.15 -14.33 8.28
C TYR A 334 -1.49 -13.71 7.90
N LEU A 335 -1.52 -12.52 7.26
CA LEU A 335 -2.76 -11.81 6.94
C LEU A 335 -3.75 -12.64 6.12
N ASP A 336 -3.25 -13.46 5.20
CA ASP A 336 -4.07 -14.35 4.38
C ASP A 336 -4.76 -15.45 5.20
N ARG A 337 -4.14 -15.90 6.29
CA ARG A 337 -4.71 -16.94 7.18
C ARG A 337 -5.74 -16.38 8.15
N TRP A 338 -5.44 -15.21 8.75
CA TRP A 338 -6.32 -14.62 9.78
C TRP A 338 -7.54 -13.93 9.19
N GLY A 339 -7.42 -13.46 7.95
CA GLY A 339 -8.47 -12.74 7.24
C GLY A 339 -8.56 -11.27 7.65
N ARG A 340 -8.89 -10.42 6.68
CA ARG A 340 -8.82 -8.95 6.78
C ARG A 340 -9.66 -8.40 7.95
N ARG A 341 -10.89 -8.90 8.14
CA ARG A 341 -11.81 -8.40 9.17
C ARG A 341 -11.32 -8.66 10.60
N LYS A 342 -10.85 -9.88 10.90
CA LYS A 342 -10.34 -10.22 12.23
C LYS A 342 -9.12 -9.39 12.57
N THR A 343 -8.19 -9.28 11.63
CA THR A 343 -6.96 -8.48 11.78
C THR A 343 -7.27 -7.02 12.08
N LEU A 344 -8.25 -6.42 11.38
CA LEU A 344 -8.67 -5.03 11.64
C LEU A 344 -9.29 -4.87 13.05
N ILE A 345 -10.14 -5.80 13.50
CA ILE A 345 -10.79 -5.70 14.82
C ILE A 345 -9.75 -5.82 15.94
N TYR A 346 -8.88 -6.84 15.91
CA TYR A 346 -7.84 -7.00 16.93
C TYR A 346 -6.84 -5.84 16.92
N GLY A 347 -6.49 -5.36 15.71
CA GLY A 347 -5.67 -4.16 15.56
C GLY A 347 -6.32 -2.92 16.17
N ALA A 348 -7.60 -2.69 15.92
CA ALA A 348 -8.34 -1.55 16.48
C ALA A 348 -8.37 -1.60 18.03
N ILE A 349 -8.57 -2.78 18.62
CA ILE A 349 -8.55 -2.96 20.08
C ILE A 349 -7.15 -2.64 20.63
N GLY A 350 -6.08 -3.21 20.06
CA GLY A 350 -4.71 -2.96 20.52
C GLY A 350 -4.30 -1.50 20.38
N MET A 351 -4.62 -0.86 19.24
CA MET A 351 -4.38 0.57 19.01
C MET A 351 -5.15 1.43 20.01
N SER A 352 -6.42 1.09 20.32
CA SER A 352 -7.23 1.85 21.28
C SER A 352 -6.65 1.78 22.68
N ILE A 353 -6.19 0.61 23.13
CA ILE A 353 -5.55 0.45 24.45
C ILE A 353 -4.27 1.28 24.51
N ALA A 354 -3.42 1.20 23.49
CA ALA A 354 -2.17 1.94 23.45
C ALA A 354 -2.40 3.46 23.42
N GLN A 355 -3.32 3.95 22.58
CA GLN A 355 -3.67 5.37 22.52
C GLN A 355 -4.29 5.90 23.81
N LEU A 356 -5.13 5.11 24.49
CA LEU A 356 -5.67 5.47 25.80
C LEU A 356 -4.56 5.63 26.83
N ALA A 357 -3.58 4.71 26.85
CA ALA A 357 -2.44 4.80 27.76
C ALA A 357 -1.61 6.05 27.49
N VAL A 358 -1.27 6.32 26.21
CA VAL A 358 -0.52 7.55 25.83
C VAL A 358 -1.30 8.79 26.24
N ALA A 359 -2.61 8.88 25.91
CA ALA A 359 -3.44 10.02 26.21
C ALA A 359 -3.53 10.29 27.73
N THR A 360 -3.66 9.22 28.52
CA THR A 360 -3.75 9.32 30.00
C THR A 360 -2.43 9.75 30.61
N LEU A 361 -1.30 9.15 30.19
CA LEU A 361 0.02 9.55 30.64
C LEU A 361 0.30 11.01 30.32
N TRP A 362 -0.08 11.45 29.13
CA TRP A 362 0.07 12.85 28.74
C TRP A 362 -0.80 13.78 29.57
N ALA A 363 -2.07 13.42 29.80
CA ALA A 363 -2.99 14.25 30.60
C ALA A 363 -2.53 14.43 32.05
N VAL A 364 -1.87 13.40 32.62
CA VAL A 364 -1.42 13.43 34.03
C VAL A 364 -0.03 14.07 34.18
N TYR A 365 0.89 13.86 33.23
CA TYR A 365 2.31 14.21 33.41
C TYR A 365 2.83 15.27 32.43
N GLN A 366 1.99 15.90 31.57
CA GLN A 366 2.45 16.83 30.52
C GLN A 366 3.37 17.95 31.05
N ASP A 367 3.08 18.49 32.27
CA ASP A 367 3.85 19.58 32.89
C ASP A 367 4.97 19.06 33.79
N THR A 368 5.06 17.76 34.01
CA THR A 368 5.95 17.12 34.99
C THR A 368 6.79 16.00 34.44
N PHE A 369 6.82 15.78 33.13
CA PHE A 369 7.66 14.74 32.50
C PHE A 369 9.13 14.86 32.83
N ILE A 370 9.65 16.09 32.97
CA ILE A 370 11.04 16.35 33.36
C ILE A 370 11.33 15.79 34.75
N ILE A 371 10.34 15.86 35.67
CA ILE A 371 10.45 15.40 37.06
C ILE A 371 10.22 13.88 37.14
N HIS A 372 9.38 13.35 36.23
CA HIS A 372 9.00 11.94 36.18
C HIS A 372 9.43 11.26 34.85
N PRO A 373 10.75 11.06 34.61
CA PRO A 373 11.25 10.50 33.35
C PRO A 373 10.73 9.09 33.07
N SER A 374 10.37 8.32 34.10
CA SER A 374 9.75 6.99 33.96
C SER A 374 8.39 7.05 33.25
N ALA A 375 7.57 8.11 33.47
CA ALA A 375 6.30 8.32 32.78
C ALA A 375 6.53 8.65 31.29
N GLY A 376 7.58 9.44 30.98
CA GLY A 376 7.99 9.71 29.60
C GLY A 376 8.38 8.45 28.84
N TRP A 377 9.23 7.60 29.45
CA TRP A 377 9.58 6.30 28.85
C TRP A 377 8.40 5.35 28.69
N ALA A 378 7.48 5.33 29.65
CA ALA A 378 6.23 4.57 29.53
C ALA A 378 5.39 5.05 28.34
N ALA A 379 5.26 6.38 28.13
CA ALA A 379 4.60 6.92 26.96
C ALA A 379 5.27 6.49 25.65
N CYS A 380 6.62 6.50 25.56
CA CYS A 380 7.36 5.99 24.41
C CYS A 380 7.04 4.52 24.11
N VAL A 381 7.05 3.66 25.14
CA VAL A 381 6.73 2.23 24.98
C VAL A 381 5.31 2.03 24.42
N PHE A 382 4.33 2.77 24.93
CA PHE A 382 2.97 2.66 24.41
C PHE A 382 2.82 3.23 22.99
N VAL A 383 3.60 4.23 22.59
CA VAL A 383 3.71 4.67 21.19
C VAL A 383 4.27 3.55 20.32
N TRP A 384 5.31 2.85 20.75
CA TRP A 384 5.85 1.70 20.02
C TRP A 384 4.86 0.55 19.91
N VAL A 385 4.11 0.25 20.98
CA VAL A 385 3.02 -0.75 20.96
C VAL A 385 1.92 -0.34 19.97
N TYR A 386 1.53 0.93 19.96
CA TYR A 386 0.56 1.47 19.01
C TYR A 386 1.04 1.28 17.56
N ILE A 387 2.28 1.68 17.26
CA ILE A 387 2.87 1.55 15.92
C ILE A 387 2.97 0.09 15.50
N GLY A 388 3.43 -0.79 16.38
CA GLY A 388 3.52 -2.22 16.11
C GLY A 388 2.16 -2.83 15.81
N THR A 389 1.13 -2.46 16.58
CA THR A 389 -0.25 -2.94 16.38
C THR A 389 -0.85 -2.39 15.08
N PHE A 390 -0.58 -1.14 14.75
CA PHE A 390 -0.97 -0.53 13.48
C PHE A 390 -0.33 -1.25 12.29
N ALA A 391 1.00 -1.46 12.36
CA ALA A 391 1.79 -2.14 11.32
C ALA A 391 1.26 -3.54 11.01
N PHE A 392 0.96 -4.27 12.06
CA PHE A 392 0.46 -5.63 11.99
C PHE A 392 -0.97 -5.73 11.43
N SER A 393 -1.77 -4.68 11.54
CA SER A 393 -3.20 -4.71 11.24
C SER A 393 -3.58 -3.86 10.02
N ILE A 394 -3.99 -2.62 10.26
CA ILE A 394 -4.61 -1.77 9.23
C ILE A 394 -3.62 -1.35 8.15
N ALA A 395 -2.34 -1.25 8.47
CA ALA A 395 -1.32 -0.81 7.51
C ALA A 395 -1.30 -1.67 6.23
N CYS A 396 -1.29 -3.00 6.37
CA CYS A 396 -1.31 -3.93 5.23
C CYS A 396 -2.70 -4.04 4.60
N VAL A 397 -3.76 -4.15 5.42
CA VAL A 397 -5.13 -4.35 4.95
C VAL A 397 -5.60 -3.19 4.08
N ASN A 398 -5.15 -1.98 4.40
CA ASN A 398 -5.52 -0.76 3.70
C ASN A 398 -5.14 -0.73 2.21
N TRP A 399 -4.02 -1.34 1.84
CA TRP A 399 -3.59 -1.48 0.45
C TRP A 399 -4.22 -2.65 -0.27
N ILE A 400 -4.49 -3.74 0.45
CA ILE A 400 -5.00 -4.99 -0.11
C ILE A 400 -6.50 -4.90 -0.41
N MET A 401 -7.30 -4.38 0.54
CA MET A 401 -8.75 -4.36 0.38
C MET A 401 -9.25 -3.64 -0.88
N PRO A 402 -8.79 -2.42 -1.21
CA PRO A 402 -9.26 -1.75 -2.43
C PRO A 402 -8.94 -2.53 -3.70
N SER A 403 -7.76 -3.17 -3.77
CA SER A 403 -7.36 -3.96 -4.94
C SER A 403 -8.14 -5.26 -5.11
N GLU A 404 -8.70 -5.81 -4.03
CA GLU A 404 -9.48 -7.06 -4.03
C GLU A 404 -10.98 -6.85 -4.20
N MET A 405 -11.52 -5.66 -3.87
CA MET A 405 -12.96 -5.41 -3.83
C MET A 405 -13.58 -5.10 -5.18
N PHE A 406 -12.82 -4.59 -6.15
CA PHE A 406 -13.35 -4.08 -7.40
C PHE A 406 -13.11 -5.03 -8.58
N PRO A 407 -14.08 -5.12 -9.53
CA PRO A 407 -13.92 -5.89 -10.75
C PRO A 407 -12.81 -5.30 -11.64
N PRO A 408 -12.16 -6.13 -12.50
CA PRO A 408 -10.98 -5.72 -13.27
C PRO A 408 -11.15 -4.44 -14.09
N GLY A 409 -12.30 -4.29 -14.77
CA GLY A 409 -12.56 -3.19 -15.70
C GLY A 409 -12.56 -1.78 -15.09
N ILE A 410 -12.97 -1.66 -13.82
CA ILE A 410 -13.08 -0.37 -13.12
C ILE A 410 -12.06 -0.24 -11.96
N ARG A 411 -11.30 -1.32 -11.69
CA ARG A 411 -10.39 -1.43 -10.53
C ARG A 411 -9.38 -0.29 -10.46
N GLY A 412 -8.73 0.06 -11.55
CA GLY A 412 -7.72 1.13 -11.58
C GLY A 412 -8.27 2.46 -11.08
N LYS A 413 -9.47 2.85 -11.52
CA LYS A 413 -10.13 4.10 -11.10
C LYS A 413 -10.62 4.05 -9.66
N ALA A 414 -11.19 2.92 -9.26
CA ALA A 414 -11.68 2.73 -7.90
C ALA A 414 -10.54 2.73 -6.86
N VAL A 415 -9.44 2.05 -7.16
CA VAL A 415 -8.22 2.08 -6.33
C VAL A 415 -7.62 3.49 -6.31
N GLY A 416 -7.54 4.16 -7.46
CA GLY A 416 -7.06 5.54 -7.54
C GLY A 416 -7.89 6.51 -6.68
N LEU A 417 -9.23 6.37 -6.70
CA LEU A 417 -10.14 7.16 -5.86
C LEU A 417 -9.94 6.86 -4.36
N ALA A 418 -9.83 5.59 -3.98
CA ALA A 418 -9.60 5.20 -2.59
C ALA A 418 -8.28 5.77 -2.06
N ILE A 419 -7.20 5.68 -2.85
CA ILE A 419 -5.90 6.23 -2.49
C ILE A 419 -5.92 7.76 -2.47
N ALA A 420 -6.66 8.42 -3.36
CA ALA A 420 -6.88 9.86 -3.30
C ALA A 420 -7.58 10.26 -1.99
N CYS A 421 -8.59 9.47 -1.52
CA CYS A 421 -9.19 9.66 -0.19
C CYS A 421 -8.19 9.48 0.95
N ASN A 422 -7.25 8.55 0.84
CA ASN A 422 -6.16 8.41 1.80
C ASN A 422 -5.32 9.68 1.90
N TYR A 423 -4.86 10.18 0.75
CA TYR A 423 -3.97 11.34 0.73
C TYR A 423 -4.65 12.64 1.12
N ILE A 424 -5.92 12.88 0.77
CA ILE A 424 -6.63 14.07 1.26
C ILE A 424 -6.85 14.01 2.77
N SER A 425 -7.13 12.83 3.31
CA SER A 425 -7.25 12.64 4.76
C SER A 425 -5.92 12.83 5.48
N ASN A 426 -4.82 12.34 4.88
CA ASN A 426 -3.46 12.56 5.36
C ASN A 426 -3.09 14.05 5.32
N PHE A 427 -3.45 14.76 4.23
CA PHE A 427 -3.25 16.20 4.12
C PHE A 427 -3.89 16.95 5.29
N VAL A 428 -5.15 16.66 5.57
CA VAL A 428 -5.88 17.31 6.68
C VAL A 428 -5.23 16.97 8.03
N ALA A 429 -4.90 15.70 8.27
CA ALA A 429 -4.26 15.27 9.51
C ALA A 429 -2.89 15.95 9.69
N ALA A 430 -2.01 15.89 8.68
CA ALA A 430 -0.68 16.49 8.74
C ALA A 430 -0.71 18.02 8.94
N LEU A 431 -1.71 18.70 8.36
CA LEU A 431 -1.88 20.16 8.48
C LEU A 431 -2.33 20.58 9.87
N VAL A 432 -3.26 19.83 10.47
CA VAL A 432 -3.96 20.23 11.71
C VAL A 432 -3.20 19.80 12.96
N VAL A 433 -2.52 18.66 12.92
CA VAL A 433 -1.86 18.05 14.08
C VAL A 433 -0.86 18.96 14.81
N PRO A 434 0.05 19.71 14.17
CA PRO A 434 0.98 20.57 14.90
C PRO A 434 0.26 21.63 15.74
N LYS A 435 -0.86 22.14 15.23
CA LYS A 435 -1.70 23.08 15.96
C LYS A 435 -2.44 22.39 17.11
N MET A 436 -2.97 21.19 16.87
CA MET A 436 -3.65 20.40 17.92
C MET A 436 -2.70 20.08 19.08
N LEU A 437 -1.48 19.64 18.81
CA LEU A 437 -0.48 19.35 19.84
C LEU A 437 -0.16 20.56 20.70
N LYS A 438 -0.13 21.77 20.10
CA LYS A 438 0.11 23.03 20.84
C LYS A 438 -1.10 23.53 21.60
N THR A 439 -2.34 23.31 21.14
CA THR A 439 -3.54 23.91 21.72
C THR A 439 -4.29 23.00 22.68
N ILE A 440 -4.43 21.71 22.34
CA ILE A 440 -5.22 20.74 23.12
C ILE A 440 -4.37 19.61 23.70
N ALA A 441 -3.04 19.62 23.42
CA ALA A 441 -2.05 18.69 23.99
C ALA A 441 -2.55 17.22 24.07
N SER A 442 -2.87 16.73 25.29
CA SER A 442 -3.41 15.38 25.53
C SER A 442 -4.71 15.09 24.77
N GLY A 443 -5.53 16.11 24.51
CA GLY A 443 -6.78 15.99 23.74
C GLY A 443 -6.56 15.48 22.33
N THR A 444 -5.37 15.69 21.75
CA THR A 444 -4.99 15.16 20.42
C THR A 444 -4.99 13.62 20.41
N PHE A 445 -4.48 12.99 21.46
CA PHE A 445 -4.44 11.52 21.57
C PHE A 445 -5.81 10.93 21.87
N TYR A 446 -6.65 11.60 22.65
CA TYR A 446 -8.05 11.22 22.85
C TYR A 446 -8.84 11.30 21.53
N PHE A 447 -8.59 12.31 20.70
CA PHE A 447 -9.17 12.41 19.37
C PHE A 447 -8.82 11.19 18.50
N PHE A 448 -7.55 10.80 18.44
CA PHE A 448 -7.11 9.61 17.71
C PHE A 448 -7.67 8.31 18.29
N LEU A 449 -7.79 8.21 19.62
CA LEU A 449 -8.43 7.09 20.30
C LEU A 449 -9.87 6.86 19.82
N VAL A 450 -10.65 7.93 19.69
CA VAL A 450 -12.03 7.83 19.19
C VAL A 450 -12.08 7.21 17.81
N PHE A 451 -11.17 7.59 16.91
CA PHE A 451 -11.10 6.99 15.58
C PHE A 451 -10.60 5.54 15.58
N CYS A 452 -9.73 5.15 16.51
CA CYS A 452 -9.37 3.74 16.68
C CYS A 452 -10.59 2.90 17.11
N ILE A 453 -11.43 3.41 18.00
CA ILE A 453 -12.69 2.77 18.41
C ILE A 453 -13.68 2.73 17.24
N ILE A 454 -13.84 3.83 16.51
CA ILE A 454 -14.68 3.90 15.31
C ILE A 454 -14.22 2.85 14.28
N LEU A 455 -12.91 2.68 14.07
CA LEU A 455 -12.38 1.64 13.17
C LEU A 455 -12.86 0.25 13.57
N GLY A 456 -12.80 -0.10 14.86
CA GLY A 456 -13.22 -1.40 15.36
C GLY A 456 -14.72 -1.63 15.16
N VAL A 457 -15.54 -0.67 15.55
CA VAL A 457 -17.01 -0.69 15.43
C VAL A 457 -17.41 -0.74 13.96
N TRP A 458 -16.88 0.16 13.13
CA TRP A 458 -17.15 0.20 11.71
C TRP A 458 -16.76 -1.10 11.00
N THR A 459 -15.57 -1.66 11.31
CA THR A 459 -15.14 -2.95 10.76
C THR A 459 -16.08 -4.07 11.15
N TYR A 460 -16.59 -4.06 12.38
CA TYR A 460 -17.55 -5.08 12.84
C TYR A 460 -18.85 -5.06 12.06
N PHE A 461 -19.39 -3.90 11.73
CA PHE A 461 -20.68 -3.78 11.04
C PHE A 461 -20.56 -3.73 9.52
N CYS A 462 -19.55 -3.05 8.96
CA CYS A 462 -19.48 -2.71 7.55
C CYS A 462 -18.58 -3.63 6.72
N VAL A 463 -17.56 -4.29 7.34
CA VAL A 463 -16.70 -5.20 6.59
C VAL A 463 -17.35 -6.60 6.57
N PRO A 464 -17.72 -7.11 5.38
CA PRO A 464 -18.43 -8.37 5.27
C PRO A 464 -17.61 -9.55 5.80
N ARG A 465 -18.29 -10.50 6.43
CA ARG A 465 -17.69 -11.79 6.80
C ARG A 465 -17.54 -12.61 5.52
N ARG A 466 -16.33 -12.98 5.15
CA ARG A 466 -16.14 -14.05 4.16
C ARG A 466 -16.66 -15.36 4.77
N LYS A 467 -17.92 -15.71 4.51
CA LYS A 467 -18.39 -17.09 4.63
C LYS A 467 -18.01 -17.76 3.32
N VAL A 468 -17.23 -18.83 3.37
CA VAL A 468 -17.21 -19.81 2.27
C VAL A 468 -18.65 -20.25 2.11
N SER A 469 -19.23 -19.99 0.95
CA SER A 469 -20.59 -20.41 0.67
C SER A 469 -20.59 -21.94 0.72
N GLU A 470 -21.36 -22.53 1.62
CA GLU A 470 -21.66 -23.98 1.65
C GLU A 470 -22.19 -24.48 0.29
N TYR A 471 -22.69 -23.59 -0.54
CA TYR A 471 -23.12 -23.86 -1.91
C TYR A 471 -22.00 -24.35 -2.85
N LEU A 472 -20.74 -23.98 -2.62
CA LEU A 472 -19.62 -24.44 -3.44
C LEU A 472 -19.21 -25.88 -3.11
N ILE A 473 -19.43 -26.31 -1.88
CA ILE A 473 -19.14 -27.67 -1.41
C ILE A 473 -20.12 -28.68 -2.01
N LEU A 474 -21.37 -28.26 -2.21
CA LEU A 474 -22.43 -29.14 -2.74
C LEU A 474 -22.38 -29.32 -4.28
N ARG A 475 -21.73 -28.42 -5.01
CA ARG A 475 -21.72 -28.46 -6.48
C ARG A 475 -20.53 -29.21 -7.11
N PHE A 476 -19.47 -29.49 -6.34
CA PHE A 476 -18.29 -30.23 -6.81
C PHE A 476 -17.71 -31.15 -5.73
N PRO A 477 -18.29 -32.34 -5.50
CA PRO A 477 -17.87 -33.24 -4.41
C PRO A 477 -16.43 -33.79 -4.57
N PHE A 478 -15.86 -33.79 -5.77
CA PHE A 478 -14.50 -34.29 -6.00
C PHE A 478 -13.39 -33.28 -5.70
N ARG A 479 -13.71 -31.98 -5.64
CA ARG A 479 -12.76 -30.91 -5.33
C ARG A 479 -12.62 -30.65 -3.81
N SER A 480 -13.56 -31.16 -3.00
CA SER A 480 -13.57 -30.96 -1.54
C SER A 480 -12.41 -31.66 -0.83
N LEU A 481 -11.93 -32.80 -1.34
CA LEU A 481 -10.82 -33.54 -0.72
C LEU A 481 -9.45 -32.84 -0.93
N LEU A 482 -9.26 -32.09 -2.03
CA LEU A 482 -8.05 -31.28 -2.28
C LEU A 482 -8.14 -29.89 -1.65
N MET A 483 -9.35 -29.40 -1.33
CA MET A 483 -9.58 -28.07 -0.76
C MET A 483 -9.60 -28.01 0.77
N SER A 484 -9.57 -29.14 1.48
CA SER A 484 -9.48 -29.15 2.95
C SER A 484 -8.20 -28.50 3.52
N HIS A 485 -7.21 -28.22 2.64
CA HIS A 485 -5.98 -27.48 2.96
C HIS A 485 -5.90 -26.08 2.34
N PHE A 486 -6.93 -25.62 1.62
CA PHE A 486 -6.93 -24.29 1.02
C PHE A 486 -7.60 -23.29 1.96
N SER A 487 -6.78 -22.49 2.59
CA SER A 487 -7.11 -21.28 3.32
C SER A 487 -7.96 -20.33 2.47
N LEU A 488 -9.00 -19.81 3.06
CA LEU A 488 -10.07 -18.88 2.72
C LEU A 488 -9.73 -17.58 1.93
N THR A 489 -8.67 -17.55 1.15
CA THR A 489 -8.19 -16.39 0.41
C THR A 489 -8.67 -16.30 -1.04
N GLY A 490 -9.39 -17.29 -1.52
CA GLY A 490 -9.73 -17.44 -2.94
C GLY A 490 -11.21 -17.30 -3.26
N VAL A 491 -11.93 -16.29 -2.74
CA VAL A 491 -13.24 -15.96 -3.32
C VAL A 491 -12.97 -15.25 -4.64
N PRO A 492 -13.40 -15.81 -5.80
CA PRO A 492 -13.31 -15.15 -7.07
C PRO A 492 -13.98 -13.77 -6.98
N ILE A 493 -13.45 -12.80 -7.73
CA ILE A 493 -13.98 -11.42 -7.75
C ILE A 493 -15.45 -11.42 -8.18
N GLU A 494 -15.84 -12.39 -9.00
CA GLU A 494 -17.19 -12.62 -9.51
C GLU A 494 -18.20 -12.98 -8.40
N GLU A 495 -17.75 -13.66 -7.33
CA GLU A 495 -18.60 -13.94 -6.16
C GLU A 495 -18.72 -12.74 -5.21
N MET A 496 -17.82 -11.77 -5.33
CA MET A 496 -17.91 -10.52 -4.57
C MET A 496 -19.17 -9.71 -4.98
N ASP A 497 -19.65 -9.83 -6.21
CA ASP A 497 -20.88 -9.16 -6.65
C ASP A 497 -22.12 -9.63 -5.89
N LYS A 498 -22.21 -10.93 -5.58
CA LYS A 498 -23.30 -11.49 -4.77
C LYS A 498 -23.30 -10.97 -3.33
N LEU A 499 -22.12 -10.72 -2.75
CA LEU A 499 -22.00 -10.18 -1.39
C LEU A 499 -22.49 -8.74 -1.25
N PHE A 500 -22.42 -7.97 -2.35
CA PHE A 500 -22.88 -6.57 -2.38
C PHE A 500 -24.23 -6.37 -3.06
N GLY A 501 -24.91 -7.48 -3.49
CA GLY A 501 -26.28 -7.46 -4.02
C GLY A 501 -26.36 -7.06 -5.49
N GLY A 502 -25.34 -7.34 -6.31
CA GLY A 502 -25.38 -7.19 -7.77
C GLY A 502 -25.79 -8.49 -8.46
N ASN A 503 -26.73 -8.41 -9.41
CA ASN A 503 -27.14 -9.53 -10.26
C ASN A 503 -26.43 -9.54 -11.62
N GLU A 504 -25.61 -8.52 -11.92
CA GLU A 504 -24.89 -8.39 -13.18
C GLU A 504 -23.82 -9.47 -13.38
N GLY A 505 -23.30 -10.02 -12.27
CA GLY A 505 -22.25 -11.04 -12.29
C GLY A 505 -22.62 -12.35 -13.01
N GLU A 506 -23.91 -12.73 -13.15
CA GLU A 506 -24.29 -13.93 -13.92
C GLU A 506 -24.24 -13.69 -15.44
N ALA A 507 -24.62 -12.50 -15.88
CA ALA A 507 -24.52 -12.13 -17.29
C ALA A 507 -23.05 -12.00 -17.72
N ASP A 508 -22.22 -11.41 -16.86
CA ASP A 508 -20.78 -11.27 -17.10
C ASP A 508 -20.06 -12.63 -17.08
N LEU A 509 -20.45 -13.55 -16.20
CA LEU A 509 -19.91 -14.91 -16.19
C LEU A 509 -20.25 -15.67 -17.47
N ARG A 510 -21.47 -15.52 -18.01
CA ARG A 510 -21.85 -16.12 -19.28
C ARG A 510 -21.03 -15.56 -20.45
N ARG A 511 -20.85 -14.24 -20.51
CA ARG A 511 -20.03 -13.58 -21.53
C ARG A 511 -18.56 -13.99 -21.45
N ILE A 512 -18.00 -14.07 -20.25
CA ILE A 512 -16.63 -14.56 -20.06
C ILE A 512 -16.52 -16.02 -20.52
N ALA A 513 -17.51 -16.87 -20.23
CA ALA A 513 -17.55 -18.25 -20.70
C ALA A 513 -17.59 -18.32 -22.24
N ASP A 514 -18.44 -17.49 -22.88
CA ASP A 514 -18.52 -17.42 -24.35
C ASP A 514 -17.18 -16.98 -24.97
N ILE A 515 -16.51 -15.98 -24.40
CA ILE A 515 -15.20 -15.52 -24.87
C ILE A 515 -14.12 -16.60 -24.63
N ARG A 516 -14.18 -17.32 -23.52
CA ARG A 516 -13.27 -18.43 -23.23
C ARG A 516 -13.41 -19.55 -24.26
N THR A 517 -14.66 -19.88 -24.60
CA THR A 517 -14.97 -20.87 -25.64
C THR A 517 -14.47 -20.41 -27.01
N GLN A 518 -14.68 -19.12 -27.36
CA GLN A 518 -14.16 -18.54 -28.61
C GLN A 518 -12.62 -18.55 -28.70
N LEU A 519 -11.93 -18.48 -27.57
CA LEU A 519 -10.46 -18.52 -27.49
C LEU A 519 -9.92 -19.94 -27.33
N GLY A 520 -10.77 -20.97 -27.24
CA GLY A 520 -10.37 -22.36 -27.03
C GLY A 520 -9.78 -22.65 -25.66
N VAL A 521 -10.13 -21.86 -24.63
CA VAL A 521 -9.59 -22.05 -23.26
C VAL A 521 -10.19 -23.28 -22.59
N ASP A 522 -11.43 -23.63 -22.92
CA ASP A 522 -12.19 -24.72 -22.33
C ASP A 522 -12.32 -25.94 -23.27
N ASP A 523 -11.51 -26.02 -24.31
CA ASP A 523 -11.56 -27.10 -25.29
C ASP A 523 -10.98 -28.38 -24.68
N ASP A 524 -11.88 -29.37 -24.42
CA ASP A 524 -11.49 -30.66 -23.86
C ASP A 524 -10.54 -31.43 -24.78
N ASN A 525 -10.59 -31.17 -26.10
CA ASN A 525 -9.64 -31.70 -27.07
C ASN A 525 -8.20 -31.21 -26.81
N VAL A 526 -8.03 -29.98 -26.31
CA VAL A 526 -6.70 -29.45 -25.94
C VAL A 526 -6.19 -30.12 -24.66
N LYS A 527 -7.10 -30.51 -23.75
CA LYS A 527 -6.75 -31.25 -22.53
C LYS A 527 -6.39 -32.72 -22.85
N GLU A 528 -7.14 -33.34 -23.76
CA GLU A 528 -6.89 -34.71 -24.18
C GLU A 528 -5.59 -34.86 -24.97
N SER A 529 -5.32 -33.97 -25.93
CA SER A 529 -4.06 -33.98 -26.67
C SER A 529 -2.82 -33.81 -25.76
N PHE A 530 -2.96 -33.02 -24.68
CA PHE A 530 -1.88 -32.83 -23.73
C PHE A 530 -1.70 -34.02 -22.76
N ILE A 531 -2.78 -34.73 -22.43
CA ILE A 531 -2.71 -35.97 -21.66
C ILE A 531 -2.05 -37.08 -22.50
N GLU A 532 -2.31 -37.10 -23.79
CA GLU A 532 -1.65 -38.00 -24.71
C GLU A 532 -0.15 -37.68 -24.86
N GLU A 533 0.24 -36.40 -25.02
CA GLU A 533 1.64 -35.97 -25.10
C GLU A 533 2.43 -36.28 -23.81
N ILE A 534 1.82 -36.12 -22.62
CA ILE A 534 2.45 -36.56 -21.37
C ILE A 534 2.58 -38.08 -21.25
N LYS A 535 1.66 -38.86 -21.82
CA LYS A 535 1.76 -40.29 -21.83
C LYS A 535 2.89 -40.76 -22.77
N GLU A 536 2.99 -40.17 -23.96
CA GLU A 536 4.07 -40.45 -24.89
C GLU A 536 5.44 -40.08 -24.33
N ASP A 537 5.59 -38.92 -23.65
CA ASP A 537 6.84 -38.52 -23.00
C ASP A 537 7.23 -39.46 -21.86
N ASN A 538 6.27 -39.95 -21.07
CA ASN A 538 6.54 -40.92 -20.02
C ASN A 538 6.88 -42.31 -20.54
N GLU A 539 6.28 -42.76 -21.65
CA GLU A 539 6.63 -44.01 -22.32
C GLU A 539 8.03 -43.95 -22.97
N HIS A 540 8.41 -42.77 -23.47
CA HIS A 540 9.79 -42.56 -23.99
C HIS A 540 10.85 -42.55 -22.87
N ILE A 541 10.50 -42.13 -21.66
CA ILE A 541 11.41 -42.14 -20.51
C ILE A 541 11.52 -43.55 -19.90
N GLU A 542 10.43 -44.33 -19.89
CA GLU A 542 10.43 -45.73 -19.42
C GLU A 542 11.07 -46.70 -20.43
N GLY A 543 11.01 -46.38 -21.71
CA GLY A 543 11.67 -47.17 -22.76
C GLY A 543 13.17 -46.89 -22.91
N ALA A 544 13.71 -45.87 -22.27
CA ALA A 544 15.12 -45.50 -22.29
C ALA A 544 15.90 -45.89 -21.00
N SER A 545 15.22 -46.52 -20.03
CA SER A 545 15.80 -47.10 -18.82
C SER A 545 15.91 -48.62 -18.93
#